data_ab732291154df037ccce8d129d82699c
#
_entry.id   ab732291154df037ccce8d129d82699c
#
_cell.length_a   1.000
_cell.length_b   1.000
_cell.length_c   1.000
_cell.angle_alpha   90.00
_cell.angle_beta   90.00
_cell.angle_gamma   90.00
#
_symmetry.space_group_name_H-M   'P 1'
#
loop_
_entity.id
_entity.type
_entity.pdbx_description
1 polymer ?
#
loop_
_entity_poly.entity_id
_entity_poly.type
_entity_poly.pdbx_seq_one_letter_code
_entity_poly.pdbx_strand_id
1 'polypeptide(L)'
;MKKYKFPLLPGLLLSCLFIACSDDNKEDLPDLQPGEGMNYSPKTPDADQPLTITFKAPTSSALFGYKGEVYIHTGVVGEGDWQYVPAEWNQNIDKCKMTKLEENIWSITLEPDIRQWFQSGKTPIEKLGIVIRSSDGSKKGIDIDSFVEVTDHKYQGFSPAEIKHATLPG
;
A
#
# COMPACT_ATOMS: atom_id res chain seq x y z
N MET A 1 -49.93 0.97 -67.28
CA MET A 1 -49.66 1.66 -66.03
C MET A 1 -50.19 0.84 -64.88
N LYS A 2 -49.35 0.10 -64.16
CA LYS A 2 -49.75 -0.70 -62.99
C LYS A 2 -49.19 -0.03 -61.73
N LYS A 3 -50.08 0.47 -60.89
CA LYS A 3 -49.75 1.05 -59.60
C LYS A 3 -49.57 -0.08 -58.58
N TYR A 4 -48.38 -0.25 -58.05
CA TYR A 4 -48.11 -1.14 -56.91
C TYR A 4 -48.31 -0.35 -55.62
N LYS A 5 -49.28 -0.80 -54.80
CA LYS A 5 -49.47 -0.34 -53.42
C LYS A 5 -48.55 -1.16 -52.51
N PHE A 6 -47.65 -0.53 -51.79
CA PHE A 6 -46.89 -1.15 -50.70
C PHE A 6 -47.77 -1.16 -49.44
N PRO A 7 -47.87 -2.26 -48.72
CA PRO A 7 -48.44 -2.30 -47.39
C PRO A 7 -47.39 -1.84 -46.34
N LEU A 8 -47.78 -0.91 -45.47
CA LEU A 8 -47.03 -0.58 -44.28
C LEU A 8 -47.02 -1.78 -43.34
N LEU A 9 -45.84 -2.28 -43.03
CA LEU A 9 -45.61 -3.16 -41.88
C LEU A 9 -45.34 -2.34 -40.63
N PRO A 10 -45.99 -2.62 -39.50
CA PRO A 10 -45.67 -1.92 -38.22
C PRO A 10 -44.35 -2.49 -37.71
N GLY A 11 -43.42 -1.55 -37.43
CA GLY A 11 -42.13 -1.84 -36.89
C GLY A 11 -42.23 -2.44 -35.48
N LEU A 12 -41.68 -3.65 -35.35
CA LEU A 12 -41.45 -4.29 -34.08
C LEU A 12 -40.18 -3.64 -33.46
N LEU A 13 -40.36 -2.78 -32.46
CA LEU A 13 -39.29 -2.23 -31.67
C LEU A 13 -38.69 -3.37 -30.81
N LEU A 14 -37.62 -3.98 -31.31
CA LEU A 14 -36.81 -4.92 -30.54
C LEU A 14 -35.91 -4.10 -29.62
N SER A 15 -36.35 -3.89 -28.37
CA SER A 15 -35.58 -3.30 -27.32
C SER A 15 -34.44 -4.25 -26.95
N CYS A 16 -33.26 -4.02 -27.51
CA CYS A 16 -32.03 -4.65 -27.02
C CYS A 16 -31.70 -4.09 -25.65
N LEU A 17 -32.05 -4.82 -24.58
CA LEU A 17 -31.46 -4.65 -23.28
C LEU A 17 -29.97 -5.02 -23.39
N PHE A 18 -29.12 -4.02 -23.51
CA PHE A 18 -27.70 -4.19 -23.21
C PHE A 18 -27.59 -4.42 -21.71
N ILE A 19 -27.50 -5.68 -21.30
CA ILE A 19 -26.96 -6.05 -19.99
C ILE A 19 -25.50 -5.68 -20.09
N ALA A 20 -25.14 -4.51 -19.57
CA ALA A 20 -23.77 -4.17 -19.25
C ALA A 20 -23.34 -5.14 -18.13
N CYS A 21 -22.65 -6.22 -18.47
CA CYS A 21 -21.81 -6.91 -17.51
C CYS A 21 -20.72 -5.92 -17.13
N SER A 22 -20.92 -5.27 -15.99
CA SER A 22 -19.81 -4.66 -15.27
C SER A 22 -18.93 -5.80 -14.80
N ASP A 23 -17.82 -6.05 -15.50
CA ASP A 23 -16.70 -6.79 -14.93
C ASP A 23 -16.06 -5.90 -13.85
N ASP A 24 -16.70 -5.89 -12.68
CA ASP A 24 -16.16 -5.25 -11.46
C ASP A 24 -15.13 -6.17 -10.77
N ASN A 25 -14.28 -6.83 -11.54
CA ASN A 25 -13.01 -7.37 -11.07
C ASN A 25 -11.86 -6.41 -11.42
N LYS A 26 -12.04 -5.12 -11.21
CA LYS A 26 -10.91 -4.29 -10.85
C LYS A 26 -10.58 -4.67 -9.41
N GLU A 27 -9.52 -5.48 -9.23
CA GLU A 27 -8.75 -5.40 -8.00
C GLU A 27 -8.56 -3.91 -7.74
N ASP A 28 -9.05 -3.42 -6.60
CA ASP A 28 -8.85 -2.04 -6.19
C ASP A 28 -7.33 -1.83 -6.08
N LEU A 29 -6.72 -1.40 -7.19
CA LEU A 29 -5.36 -0.91 -7.17
C LEU A 29 -5.34 0.18 -6.11
N PRO A 30 -4.41 0.12 -5.15
CA PRO A 30 -4.33 1.12 -4.10
C PRO A 30 -4.40 2.50 -4.76
N ASP A 31 -5.28 3.36 -4.25
CA ASP A 31 -5.51 4.70 -4.79
C ASP A 31 -4.15 5.41 -4.94
N LEU A 32 -3.61 5.34 -6.16
CA LEU A 32 -2.32 5.93 -6.50
C LEU A 32 -2.52 7.44 -6.41
N GLN A 33 -2.30 7.97 -5.20
CA GLN A 33 -2.30 9.41 -4.99
C GLN A 33 -1.40 10.04 -6.06
N PRO A 34 -1.80 11.15 -6.67
CA PRO A 34 -1.11 11.75 -7.83
C PRO A 34 0.27 12.34 -7.50
N GLY A 35 0.91 11.92 -6.40
CA GLY A 35 2.22 12.37 -5.95
C GLY A 35 3.33 11.44 -6.41
N GLU A 36 4.45 12.02 -6.88
CA GLU A 36 5.72 11.31 -7.01
C GLU A 36 6.29 10.99 -5.62
N GLY A 37 7.09 9.93 -5.53
CA GLY A 37 7.71 9.48 -4.29
C GLY A 37 6.95 8.34 -3.62
N MET A 38 7.10 8.22 -2.31
CA MET A 38 6.46 7.18 -1.52
C MET A 38 5.07 7.62 -1.07
N ASN A 39 4.11 6.76 -1.29
CA ASN A 39 2.74 6.89 -0.82
C ASN A 39 2.35 5.64 -0.04
N TYR A 40 1.31 5.74 0.79
CA TYR A 40 0.79 4.60 1.54
C TYR A 40 -0.71 4.74 1.82
N SER A 41 -1.34 3.59 2.02
CA SER A 41 -2.76 3.46 2.36
C SER A 41 -2.95 2.36 3.40
N PRO A 42 -3.74 2.58 4.46
CA PRO A 42 -4.47 3.80 4.79
C PRO A 42 -3.55 4.96 5.19
N LYS A 43 -4.05 6.20 5.16
CA LYS A 43 -3.26 7.40 5.53
C LYS A 43 -3.00 7.53 7.04
N THR A 44 -3.78 6.84 7.84
CA THR A 44 -3.59 6.64 9.29
C THR A 44 -3.44 5.14 9.55
N PRO A 45 -2.21 4.60 9.35
CA PRO A 45 -1.97 3.17 9.55
C PRO A 45 -2.18 2.76 11.00
N ASP A 46 -2.68 1.55 11.20
CA ASP A 46 -2.80 0.89 12.49
C ASP A 46 -1.92 -0.36 12.51
N ALA A 47 -1.24 -0.62 13.63
CA ALA A 47 -0.32 -1.74 13.78
C ALA A 47 -0.97 -3.13 13.54
N ASP A 48 -2.27 -3.22 13.77
CA ASP A 48 -3.05 -4.45 13.61
C ASP A 48 -3.92 -4.45 12.33
N GLN A 49 -3.54 -3.63 11.33
CA GLN A 49 -4.15 -3.55 10.02
C GLN A 49 -3.10 -3.65 8.91
N PRO A 50 -3.48 -4.10 7.70
CA PRO A 50 -2.57 -4.11 6.57
C PRO A 50 -2.18 -2.70 6.14
N LEU A 51 -0.97 -2.56 5.60
CA LEU A 51 -0.46 -1.31 5.06
C LEU A 51 0.08 -1.54 3.65
N THR A 52 -0.49 -0.87 2.67
CA THR A 52 0.04 -0.85 1.30
C THR A 52 0.96 0.36 1.13
N ILE A 53 2.16 0.12 0.64
CA ILE A 53 3.17 1.13 0.33
C ILE A 53 3.35 1.12 -1.19
N THR A 54 3.21 2.27 -1.82
CA THR A 54 3.41 2.47 -3.26
C THR A 54 4.50 3.50 -3.49
N PHE A 55 5.42 3.20 -4.38
CA PHE A 55 6.48 4.11 -4.78
C PHE A 55 6.36 4.43 -6.27
N LYS A 56 6.19 5.71 -6.59
CA LYS A 56 6.29 6.25 -7.95
C LYS A 56 7.60 7.02 -8.05
N ALA A 57 8.54 6.47 -8.80
CA ALA A 57 9.85 7.09 -8.94
C ALA A 57 9.76 8.44 -9.65
N PRO A 58 10.14 9.54 -9.00
CA PRO A 58 10.31 10.82 -9.66
C PRO A 58 11.46 10.76 -10.67
N THR A 59 11.48 11.67 -11.61
CA THR A 59 12.54 11.72 -12.64
C THR A 59 13.95 11.91 -12.06
N SER A 60 14.04 12.46 -10.85
CA SER A 60 15.30 12.61 -10.10
C SER A 60 15.75 11.35 -9.37
N SER A 61 14.87 10.35 -9.26
CA SER A 61 15.18 9.10 -8.54
C SER A 61 16.17 8.23 -9.32
N ALA A 62 17.11 7.60 -8.59
CA ALA A 62 17.99 6.60 -9.17
C ALA A 62 17.26 5.33 -9.67
N LEU A 63 15.99 5.15 -9.26
CA LEU A 63 15.11 4.07 -9.72
C LEU A 63 14.25 4.48 -10.93
N PHE A 64 14.29 5.74 -11.37
CA PHE A 64 13.57 6.13 -12.59
C PHE A 64 14.12 5.40 -13.81
N GLY A 65 13.25 4.77 -14.59
CA GLY A 65 13.62 3.93 -15.73
C GLY A 65 14.28 2.60 -15.36
N TYR A 66 14.39 2.25 -14.07
CA TYR A 66 15.02 1.01 -13.65
C TYR A 66 14.17 -0.21 -14.05
N LYS A 67 14.84 -1.22 -14.63
CA LYS A 67 14.18 -2.43 -15.16
C LYS A 67 14.35 -3.66 -14.27
N GLY A 68 15.22 -3.59 -13.27
CA GLY A 68 15.47 -4.69 -12.35
C GLY A 68 14.43 -4.76 -11.22
N GLU A 69 14.65 -5.69 -10.32
CA GLU A 69 13.80 -5.90 -9.15
C GLU A 69 14.03 -4.83 -8.08
N VAL A 70 12.95 -4.41 -7.45
CA VAL A 70 12.95 -3.39 -6.40
C VAL A 70 12.48 -4.02 -5.09
N TYR A 71 13.11 -3.64 -4.01
CA TYR A 71 12.87 -4.17 -2.68
C TYR A 71 12.63 -3.03 -1.68
N ILE A 72 11.81 -3.31 -0.67
CA ILE A 72 11.72 -2.48 0.51
C ILE A 72 12.74 -2.95 1.55
N HIS A 73 13.51 -2.02 2.12
CA HIS A 73 14.27 -2.22 3.35
C HIS A 73 13.57 -1.41 4.42
N THR A 74 13.09 -2.07 5.46
CA THR A 74 12.18 -1.44 6.44
C THR A 74 12.32 -2.10 7.81
N GLY A 75 12.00 -1.34 8.84
CA GLY A 75 12.00 -1.81 10.23
C GLY A 75 11.07 -0.96 11.09
N VAL A 76 10.78 -1.47 12.28
CA VAL A 76 10.10 -0.71 13.33
C VAL A 76 11.12 0.24 13.96
N VAL A 77 10.81 1.54 14.01
CA VAL A 77 11.68 2.52 14.62
C VAL A 77 11.57 2.41 16.15
N GLY A 78 12.66 2.05 16.80
CA GLY A 78 12.79 1.99 18.25
C GLY A 78 13.70 3.09 18.80
N GLU A 79 14.09 2.97 20.05
CA GLU A 79 15.09 3.84 20.66
C GLU A 79 16.47 3.58 20.00
N GLY A 80 16.88 4.49 19.15
CA GLY A 80 18.22 4.55 18.57
C GLY A 80 18.43 3.80 17.27
N ASP A 81 17.63 2.78 16.92
CA ASP A 81 17.83 1.98 15.71
C ASP A 81 16.53 1.33 15.20
N TRP A 82 16.58 0.79 13.98
CA TRP A 82 15.48 0.02 13.42
C TRP A 82 15.50 -1.41 13.97
N GLN A 83 14.36 -1.85 14.46
CA GLN A 83 14.13 -3.18 15.00
C GLN A 83 13.30 -4.02 14.03
N TYR A 84 13.34 -5.35 14.21
CA TYR A 84 12.54 -6.29 13.42
C TYR A 84 12.73 -6.15 11.91
N VAL A 85 13.92 -5.74 11.47
CA VAL A 85 14.28 -5.62 10.05
C VAL A 85 14.25 -7.03 9.43
N PRO A 86 13.37 -7.30 8.44
CA PRO A 86 13.20 -8.66 7.93
C PRO A 86 14.39 -9.19 7.14
N ALA A 87 15.18 -8.31 6.54
CA ALA A 87 16.34 -8.64 5.74
C ALA A 87 17.43 -7.58 5.88
N GLU A 88 18.69 -8.03 5.92
CA GLU A 88 19.84 -7.15 5.87
C GLU A 88 19.89 -6.37 4.53
N TRP A 89 20.64 -5.27 4.50
CA TRP A 89 20.72 -4.42 3.32
C TRP A 89 21.05 -5.17 2.02
N ASN A 90 21.89 -6.18 2.11
CA ASN A 90 22.35 -6.94 0.95
C ASN A 90 21.53 -8.21 0.68
N GLN A 91 20.46 -8.44 1.44
CA GLN A 91 19.62 -9.62 1.30
C GLN A 91 18.34 -9.30 0.54
N ASN A 92 18.05 -10.12 -0.46
CA ASN A 92 16.81 -10.06 -1.23
C ASN A 92 15.95 -11.26 -0.83
N ILE A 93 14.89 -11.01 -0.09
CA ILE A 93 13.89 -12.02 0.27
C ILE A 93 12.55 -11.66 -0.39
N ASP A 94 11.77 -12.67 -0.76
CA ASP A 94 10.50 -12.49 -1.46
C ASP A 94 9.53 -11.61 -0.68
N LYS A 95 9.54 -11.73 0.64
CA LYS A 95 8.72 -10.92 1.54
C LYS A 95 8.94 -9.41 1.40
N CYS A 96 10.15 -8.99 1.01
CA CYS A 96 10.51 -7.58 0.85
C CYS A 96 10.51 -7.14 -0.62
N LYS A 97 10.21 -8.04 -1.55
CA LYS A 97 10.16 -7.72 -2.98
C LYS A 97 8.91 -6.92 -3.31
N MET A 98 9.09 -5.80 -3.96
CA MET A 98 7.97 -4.98 -4.43
C MET A 98 7.46 -5.47 -5.78
N THR A 99 6.14 -5.49 -5.94
CA THR A 99 5.48 -5.78 -7.22
C THR A 99 5.54 -4.54 -8.11
N LYS A 100 6.02 -4.72 -9.33
CA LYS A 100 5.98 -3.66 -10.34
C LYS A 100 4.57 -3.56 -10.91
N LEU A 101 3.90 -2.42 -10.69
CA LEU A 101 2.56 -2.16 -11.22
C LEU A 101 2.62 -1.58 -12.64
N GLU A 102 3.47 -0.59 -12.84
CA GLU A 102 3.67 0.13 -14.10
C GLU A 102 5.14 0.54 -14.26
N GLU A 103 5.47 1.21 -15.35
CA GLU A 103 6.79 1.79 -15.47
C GLU A 103 7.01 2.86 -14.39
N ASN A 104 8.10 2.74 -13.65
CA ASN A 104 8.46 3.58 -12.51
C ASN A 104 7.51 3.52 -11.29
N ILE A 105 6.63 2.51 -11.21
CA ILE A 105 5.70 2.35 -10.08
C ILE A 105 5.80 0.93 -9.51
N TRP A 106 6.02 0.84 -8.20
CA TRP A 106 6.09 -0.40 -7.44
C TRP A 106 5.24 -0.33 -6.19
N SER A 107 4.73 -1.46 -5.74
CA SER A 107 3.91 -1.56 -4.54
C SER A 107 4.25 -2.80 -3.72
N ILE A 108 3.98 -2.73 -2.43
CA ILE A 108 4.03 -3.86 -1.50
C ILE A 108 2.96 -3.68 -0.44
N THR A 109 2.32 -4.78 -0.03
CA THR A 109 1.39 -4.77 1.10
C THR A 109 1.99 -5.54 2.26
N LEU A 110 2.05 -4.89 3.42
CA LEU A 110 2.43 -5.50 4.69
C LEU A 110 1.18 -6.19 5.26
N GLU A 111 1.03 -7.49 5.02
CA GLU A 111 -0.15 -8.27 5.38
C GLU A 111 0.19 -9.53 6.19
N PRO A 112 -0.74 -10.08 6.97
CA PRO A 112 -2.14 -9.67 7.15
C PRO A 112 -2.31 -8.36 7.93
N ASP A 113 -1.31 -7.94 8.68
CA ASP A 113 -1.19 -6.68 9.40
C ASP A 113 0.29 -6.33 9.62
N ILE A 114 0.58 -5.07 9.97
CA ILE A 114 1.94 -4.57 10.19
C ILE A 114 2.66 -5.39 11.26
N ARG A 115 2.01 -5.65 12.39
CA ARG A 115 2.59 -6.37 13.54
C ARG A 115 3.02 -7.78 13.18
N GLN A 116 2.17 -8.53 12.51
CA GLN A 116 2.47 -9.90 12.07
C GLN A 116 3.53 -9.90 10.97
N TRP A 117 3.47 -8.93 10.08
CA TRP A 117 4.45 -8.81 9.01
C TRP A 117 5.87 -8.62 9.57
N PHE A 118 6.05 -7.77 10.58
CA PHE A 118 7.35 -7.59 11.24
C PHE A 118 7.66 -8.68 12.28
N GLN A 119 6.70 -9.50 12.67
CA GLN A 119 6.82 -10.47 13.77
C GLN A 119 7.23 -9.80 15.09
N SER A 120 6.77 -8.58 15.31
CA SER A 120 7.14 -7.73 16.45
C SER A 120 6.50 -8.16 17.79
N GLY A 121 5.56 -9.12 17.76
CA GLY A 121 4.92 -9.66 18.95
C GLY A 121 4.19 -8.59 19.75
N LYS A 122 4.66 -8.33 20.97
CA LYS A 122 4.07 -7.34 21.88
C LYS A 122 4.81 -6.00 21.88
N THR A 123 5.80 -5.81 21.04
CA THR A 123 6.52 -4.54 20.95
C THR A 123 5.62 -3.47 20.35
N PRO A 124 5.51 -2.29 20.97
CA PRO A 124 4.79 -1.16 20.38
C PRO A 124 5.35 -0.78 19.01
N ILE A 125 4.45 -0.45 18.09
CA ILE A 125 4.81 0.03 16.75
C ILE A 125 4.23 1.42 16.57
N GLU A 126 5.08 2.43 16.71
CA GLU A 126 4.69 3.83 16.58
C GLU A 126 5.15 4.43 15.25
N LYS A 127 6.18 3.84 14.65
CA LYS A 127 6.78 4.37 13.43
C LYS A 127 7.50 3.28 12.65
N LEU A 128 7.42 3.33 11.33
CA LEU A 128 8.20 2.50 10.42
C LEU A 128 9.25 3.35 9.70
N GLY A 129 10.47 2.83 9.61
CA GLY A 129 11.50 3.35 8.72
C GLY A 129 11.47 2.60 7.39
N ILE A 130 11.61 3.29 6.27
CA ILE A 130 11.45 2.71 4.93
C ILE A 130 12.49 3.26 3.99
N VAL A 131 13.21 2.37 3.31
CA VAL A 131 14.05 2.67 2.15
C VAL A 131 13.65 1.76 1.00
N ILE A 132 13.43 2.32 -0.17
CA ILE A 132 13.14 1.58 -1.40
C ILE A 132 14.44 1.51 -2.20
N ARG A 133 14.85 0.31 -2.59
CA ARG A 133 16.16 0.06 -3.20
C ARG A 133 16.13 -0.91 -4.36
N SER A 134 17.15 -0.85 -5.23
CA SER A 134 17.43 -1.90 -6.21
C SER A 134 17.87 -3.20 -5.55
N SER A 135 17.79 -4.30 -6.28
CA SER A 135 18.21 -5.64 -5.81
C SER A 135 19.67 -5.69 -5.37
N ASP A 136 20.56 -4.93 -6.00
CA ASP A 136 21.99 -4.84 -5.66
C ASP A 136 22.28 -3.80 -4.56
N GLY A 137 21.27 -3.09 -4.07
CA GLY A 137 21.40 -2.04 -3.06
C GLY A 137 22.12 -0.77 -3.51
N SER A 138 22.52 -0.68 -4.79
CA SER A 138 23.29 0.47 -5.32
C SER A 138 22.44 1.70 -5.60
N LYS A 139 21.13 1.53 -5.76
CA LYS A 139 20.17 2.60 -6.06
C LYS A 139 19.12 2.69 -4.97
N LYS A 140 18.85 3.91 -4.52
CA LYS A 140 17.74 4.23 -3.62
C LYS A 140 16.64 4.94 -4.40
N GLY A 141 15.40 4.70 -4.00
CA GLY A 141 14.25 5.41 -4.57
C GLY A 141 14.22 6.88 -4.20
N ILE A 142 14.58 7.15 -2.94
CA ILE A 142 14.72 8.49 -2.35
C ILE A 142 16.03 8.48 -1.57
N ASP A 143 16.77 9.59 -1.60
CA ASP A 143 18.09 9.68 -0.94
C ASP A 143 18.02 9.73 0.59
N ILE A 144 16.85 10.09 1.14
CA ILE A 144 16.61 10.14 2.59
C ILE A 144 15.68 9.00 3.01
N ASP A 145 15.84 8.56 4.24
CA ASP A 145 14.94 7.57 4.83
C ASP A 145 13.54 8.18 4.98
N SER A 146 12.55 7.39 4.61
CA SER A 146 11.15 7.77 4.76
C SER A 146 10.56 7.14 6.00
N PHE A 147 9.68 7.85 6.67
CA PHE A 147 9.03 7.38 7.88
C PHE A 147 7.51 7.39 7.74
N VAL A 148 6.87 6.38 8.33
CA VAL A 148 5.41 6.26 8.40
C VAL A 148 5.02 6.15 9.88
N GLU A 149 4.25 7.12 10.37
CA GLU A 149 3.68 7.05 11.71
C GLU A 149 2.57 6.00 11.73
N VAL A 150 2.53 5.21 12.79
CA VAL A 150 1.59 4.09 12.98
C VAL A 150 0.88 4.27 14.31
N THR A 151 -0.43 4.09 14.31
CA THR A 151 -1.22 4.00 15.53
C THR A 151 -1.15 2.59 16.08
N ASP A 152 -0.89 2.43 17.37
CA ASP A 152 -0.88 1.14 18.06
C ASP A 152 -1.84 1.16 19.23
N HIS A 153 -3.12 0.82 18.97
CA HIS A 153 -4.17 0.87 19.97
C HIS A 153 -3.99 -0.14 21.12
N LYS A 154 -3.28 -1.22 20.91
CA LYS A 154 -3.01 -2.22 21.97
C LYS A 154 -2.01 -1.73 23.00
N TYR A 155 -1.17 -0.78 22.59
CA TYR A 155 -0.04 -0.31 23.41
C TYR A 155 -0.05 1.19 23.63
N GLN A 156 -1.13 1.88 23.31
CA GLN A 156 -1.35 3.23 23.80
C GLN A 156 -1.46 3.12 25.33
N GLY A 157 -0.36 3.44 26.01
CA GLY A 157 -0.30 3.45 27.45
C GLY A 157 -1.47 4.29 28.00
N PHE A 158 -2.05 3.87 29.13
CA PHE A 158 -3.11 4.61 29.79
C PHE A 158 -2.73 6.09 29.84
N SER A 159 -3.59 6.93 29.28
CA SER A 159 -3.35 8.38 29.39
C SER A 159 -3.25 8.74 30.87
N PRO A 160 -2.40 9.71 31.25
CA PRO A 160 -2.30 10.15 32.65
C PRO A 160 -3.64 10.55 33.30
N ALA A 161 -4.67 10.81 32.48
CA ALA A 161 -6.03 11.05 32.95
C ALA A 161 -6.74 9.79 33.45
N GLU A 162 -6.45 8.61 32.93
CA GLU A 162 -7.07 7.34 33.33
C GLU A 162 -6.49 6.77 34.62
N ILE A 163 -5.23 7.14 34.94
CA ILE A 163 -4.57 6.71 36.18
C ILE A 163 -5.16 7.41 37.42
N LYS A 164 -5.80 8.56 37.27
CA LYS A 164 -6.38 9.32 38.38
C LYS A 164 -7.68 8.75 38.95
N HIS A 165 -8.32 7.79 38.29
CA HIS A 165 -9.57 7.18 38.73
C HIS A 165 -9.43 5.76 39.29
N ALA A 166 -8.25 5.19 39.34
CA ALA A 166 -7.99 3.95 40.07
C ALA A 166 -7.74 4.27 41.56
N THR A 167 -8.76 4.73 42.27
CA THR A 167 -8.74 4.78 43.74
C THR A 167 -8.84 3.34 44.23
N LEU A 168 -7.79 2.88 44.91
CA LEU A 168 -7.81 1.61 45.61
C LEU A 168 -8.95 1.62 46.64
N PRO A 169 -9.79 0.59 46.72
CA PRO A 169 -10.75 0.45 47.81
C PRO A 169 -9.96 0.27 49.12
N GLY A 170 -10.23 1.15 50.08
CA GLY A 170 -9.71 1.05 51.45
C GLY A 170 -10.33 -0.09 52.24
#